data_81c7bfa303bbc1ce4f3d8c909dcb3fa0
#
_entry.id   81c7bfa303bbc1ce4f3d8c909dcb3fa0
#
_cell.length_a   1.000
_cell.length_b   1.000
_cell.length_c   1.000
_cell.angle_alpha   90.00
_cell.angle_beta   90.00
_cell.angle_gamma   90.00
#
_symmetry.space_group_name_H-M   'P 1'
#
loop_
_entity.id
_entity.type
_entity.pdbx_description
1 polymer ?
#
loop_
_entity_poly.entity_id
_entity_poly.type
_entity_poly.pdbx_seq_one_letter_code
_entity_poly.pdbx_strand_id
1 'polypeptide(L)'
;MGKYQDSKKVVRNYFEALENATGDKIENVLKQHMKSDYNWKGVYPFREQEGTENVADVFWKPLKKSLSNMQRRQDIFIAGTNEIDNSEWVMSMGHFMGLFDKDWLGIKHTRKMISLRYAEFNCVQDGKIAKTGLFVDIIGFMIQAGVNPLPPQTGSYFVYPGPIDHNGLLFEDADEVEGVKTLALVNKMVDDLSELNESAAMGCPPEILEKSWAKDMIWYGPGGIGASYTIPRYQEQHQLPFRNNLKGKTFNGHVCRFAEGNFACFFGWPNLTNVPCGGFLGLPGGEVKADMQVVDVYYRKGDKLQENWVLIDIPYWLKQQGLDILERTKSIFNA
;
A
#
# COMPACT_ATOMS: atom_id res chain seq x y z
N MET A 1 1.11 30.97 4.36
CA MET A 1 0.57 29.80 3.67
C MET A 1 1.30 28.60 4.25
N GLY A 2 0.65 27.49 4.55
CA GLY A 2 1.32 26.33 5.14
C GLY A 2 2.31 25.74 4.14
N LYS A 3 3.32 25.02 4.63
CA LYS A 3 4.47 24.50 3.87
C LYS A 3 4.07 23.60 2.70
N TYR A 4 3.03 22.76 2.88
CA TYR A 4 2.61 21.75 1.90
C TYR A 4 1.28 22.06 1.22
N GLN A 5 0.67 23.22 1.49
CA GLN A 5 -0.67 23.55 0.98
C GLN A 5 -0.76 23.55 -0.55
N ASP A 6 0.26 24.05 -1.24
CA ASP A 6 0.28 24.07 -2.69
C ASP A 6 0.34 22.63 -3.26
N SER A 7 1.18 21.76 -2.71
CA SER A 7 1.28 20.37 -3.11
C SER A 7 -0.02 19.59 -2.81
N LYS A 8 -0.62 19.80 -1.64
CA LYS A 8 -1.93 19.22 -1.29
C LYS A 8 -3.01 19.66 -2.26
N LYS A 9 -3.04 20.95 -2.62
CA LYS A 9 -4.00 21.50 -3.59
C LYS A 9 -3.84 20.87 -4.98
N VAL A 10 -2.60 20.70 -5.46
CA VAL A 10 -2.32 20.04 -6.75
C VAL A 10 -2.93 18.64 -6.77
N VAL A 11 -2.67 17.83 -5.74
CA VAL A 11 -3.15 16.44 -5.67
C VAL A 11 -4.67 16.37 -5.49
N ARG A 12 -5.26 17.23 -4.66
CA ARG A 12 -6.73 17.28 -4.49
C ARG A 12 -7.45 17.67 -5.78
N ASN A 13 -6.95 18.66 -6.51
CA ASN A 13 -7.50 19.05 -7.81
C ASN A 13 -7.43 17.88 -8.83
N TYR A 14 -6.32 17.15 -8.83
CA TYR A 14 -6.18 15.94 -9.65
C TYR A 14 -7.21 14.88 -9.27
N PHE A 15 -7.39 14.58 -7.98
CA PHE A 15 -8.35 13.59 -7.52
C PHE A 15 -9.79 13.96 -7.91
N GLU A 16 -10.19 15.22 -7.71
CA GLU A 16 -11.50 15.72 -8.09
C GLU A 16 -11.74 15.63 -9.60
N ALA A 17 -10.79 16.08 -10.41
CA ALA A 17 -10.87 16.00 -11.85
C ALA A 17 -10.96 14.56 -12.34
N LEU A 18 -10.17 13.65 -11.77
CA LEU A 18 -10.17 12.25 -12.13
C LEU A 18 -11.48 11.54 -11.71
N GLU A 19 -12.06 11.88 -10.56
CA GLU A 19 -13.31 11.29 -10.09
C GLU A 19 -14.45 11.55 -11.09
N ASN A 20 -14.49 12.73 -11.65
CA ASN A 20 -15.51 13.17 -12.63
C ASN A 20 -15.21 12.73 -14.08
N ALA A 21 -13.99 12.24 -14.37
CA ALA A 21 -13.60 11.87 -15.73
C ALA A 21 -14.04 10.45 -16.09
N THR A 22 -14.46 10.26 -17.34
CA THR A 22 -14.81 8.96 -17.94
C THR A 22 -14.23 8.83 -19.34
N GLY A 23 -13.94 7.60 -19.79
CA GLY A 23 -13.42 7.32 -21.12
C GLY A 23 -12.15 8.13 -21.43
N ASP A 24 -12.11 8.77 -22.60
CA ASP A 24 -10.93 9.52 -23.07
C ASP A 24 -10.65 10.79 -22.26
N LYS A 25 -11.63 11.30 -21.49
CA LYS A 25 -11.39 12.43 -20.59
C LYS A 25 -10.38 12.11 -19.48
N ILE A 26 -10.21 10.83 -19.13
CA ILE A 26 -9.25 10.39 -18.13
C ILE A 26 -7.82 10.78 -18.53
N GLU A 27 -7.43 10.47 -19.77
CA GLU A 27 -6.10 10.82 -20.28
C GLU A 27 -5.87 12.34 -20.28
N ASN A 28 -6.88 13.13 -20.66
CA ASN A 28 -6.80 14.59 -20.64
C ASN A 28 -6.58 15.13 -19.21
N VAL A 29 -7.25 14.55 -18.21
CA VAL A 29 -7.01 14.90 -16.79
C VAL A 29 -5.58 14.60 -16.40
N LEU A 30 -5.05 13.41 -16.74
CA LEU A 30 -3.66 13.09 -16.45
C LEU A 30 -2.69 14.07 -17.14
N LYS A 31 -2.87 14.38 -18.42
CA LYS A 31 -2.05 15.36 -19.16
C LYS A 31 -2.07 16.76 -18.51
N GLN A 32 -3.21 17.15 -17.96
CA GLN A 32 -3.35 18.46 -17.30
C GLN A 32 -2.59 18.53 -15.98
N HIS A 33 -2.61 17.45 -15.17
CA HIS A 33 -2.10 17.44 -13.79
C HIS A 33 -0.69 16.89 -13.67
N MET A 34 -0.22 16.09 -14.64
CA MET A 34 1.10 15.45 -14.61
C MET A 34 2.14 16.24 -15.39
N LYS A 35 3.41 16.02 -15.06
CA LYS A 35 4.54 16.52 -15.86
C LYS A 35 4.67 15.75 -17.17
N SER A 36 5.36 16.31 -18.15
CA SER A 36 5.59 15.65 -19.46
C SER A 36 6.44 14.39 -19.36
N ASP A 37 7.32 14.32 -18.36
CA ASP A 37 8.21 13.22 -18.04
C ASP A 37 7.65 12.34 -16.89
N TYR A 38 6.33 12.30 -16.75
CA TYR A 38 5.63 11.56 -15.69
C TYR A 38 6.00 10.09 -15.63
N ASN A 39 6.40 9.63 -14.45
CA ASN A 39 6.72 8.25 -14.15
C ASN A 39 5.74 7.69 -13.11
N TRP A 40 5.22 6.50 -13.38
CA TRP A 40 4.23 5.85 -12.52
C TRP A 40 4.66 4.42 -12.18
N LYS A 41 4.51 4.06 -10.91
CA LYS A 41 4.76 2.73 -10.37
C LYS A 41 3.46 2.16 -9.80
N GLY A 42 2.97 1.07 -10.37
CA GLY A 42 1.79 0.36 -9.90
C GLY A 42 2.10 -1.10 -9.59
N VAL A 43 1.33 -1.70 -8.68
CA VAL A 43 1.45 -3.13 -8.38
C VAL A 43 1.25 -3.99 -9.65
N TYR A 44 1.68 -5.27 -9.59
CA TYR A 44 1.38 -6.22 -10.66
C TYR A 44 -0.16 -6.34 -10.89
N PRO A 45 -0.63 -6.35 -12.16
CA PRO A 45 0.14 -6.52 -13.41
C PRO A 45 0.62 -5.22 -14.06
N PHE A 46 0.35 -4.05 -13.50
CA PHE A 46 0.54 -2.74 -14.14
C PHE A 46 2.00 -2.32 -14.22
N ARG A 47 2.78 -2.57 -13.19
CA ARG A 47 4.21 -2.30 -13.09
C ARG A 47 4.58 -0.83 -13.38
N GLU A 48 5.76 -0.58 -13.94
CA GLU A 48 6.24 0.76 -14.25
C GLU A 48 5.70 1.22 -15.59
N GLN A 49 5.18 2.46 -15.61
CA GLN A 49 4.66 3.10 -16.80
C GLN A 49 5.27 4.50 -16.96
N GLU A 50 5.58 4.86 -18.19
CA GLU A 50 6.01 6.20 -18.55
C GLU A 50 4.90 6.90 -19.34
N GLY A 51 4.66 8.17 -18.99
CA GLY A 51 3.65 9.00 -19.66
C GLY A 51 2.21 8.72 -19.23
N THR A 52 1.38 9.70 -19.49
CA THR A 52 -0.02 9.73 -19.04
C THR A 52 -0.94 8.80 -19.80
N GLU A 53 -0.67 8.59 -21.10
CA GLU A 53 -1.46 7.72 -21.96
C GLU A 53 -1.40 6.27 -21.49
N ASN A 54 -0.18 5.76 -21.27
CA ASN A 54 0.01 4.40 -20.77
C ASN A 54 -0.71 4.17 -19.44
N VAL A 55 -0.58 5.09 -18.49
CA VAL A 55 -1.24 4.99 -17.18
C VAL A 55 -2.76 5.03 -17.31
N ALA A 56 -3.29 5.89 -18.17
CA ALA A 56 -4.72 5.93 -18.45
C ALA A 56 -5.23 4.59 -19.00
N ASP A 57 -4.52 4.01 -19.95
CA ASP A 57 -4.96 2.80 -20.67
C ASP A 57 -4.79 1.53 -19.86
N VAL A 58 -3.67 1.39 -19.10
CA VAL A 58 -3.43 0.16 -18.34
C VAL A 58 -4.18 0.12 -17.02
N PHE A 59 -4.46 1.26 -16.39
CA PHE A 59 -5.04 1.29 -15.04
C PHE A 59 -6.39 2.01 -14.96
N TRP A 60 -6.42 3.34 -15.20
CA TRP A 60 -7.60 4.13 -14.86
C TRP A 60 -8.84 3.85 -15.72
N LYS A 61 -8.68 3.76 -17.03
CA LYS A 61 -9.80 3.46 -17.94
C LYS A 61 -10.40 2.07 -17.66
N PRO A 62 -9.59 0.98 -17.54
CA PRO A 62 -10.11 -0.34 -17.19
C PRO A 62 -10.77 -0.39 -15.82
N LEU A 63 -10.16 0.20 -14.79
CA LEU A 63 -10.71 0.21 -13.43
C LEU A 63 -12.07 0.93 -13.39
N LYS A 64 -12.14 2.15 -13.91
CA LYS A 64 -13.39 2.94 -13.94
C LYS A 64 -14.47 2.35 -14.83
N LYS A 65 -14.08 1.58 -15.86
CA LYS A 65 -15.03 0.80 -16.67
C LYS A 65 -15.59 -0.39 -15.89
N SER A 66 -14.80 -0.97 -15.02
CA SER A 66 -15.15 -2.16 -14.23
C SER A 66 -15.99 -1.81 -13.00
N LEU A 67 -15.62 -0.76 -12.28
CA LEU A 67 -16.31 -0.28 -11.09
C LEU A 67 -17.25 0.87 -11.45
N SER A 68 -18.55 0.56 -11.66
CA SER A 68 -19.56 1.58 -11.94
C SER A 68 -19.76 2.51 -10.76
N ASN A 69 -19.92 3.82 -11.03
CA ASN A 69 -20.06 4.87 -10.01
C ASN A 69 -18.93 4.84 -8.97
N MET A 70 -17.72 4.61 -9.45
CA MET A 70 -16.55 4.54 -8.58
C MET A 70 -16.33 5.87 -7.86
N GLN A 71 -16.16 5.79 -6.54
CA GLN A 71 -15.83 6.89 -5.65
C GLN A 71 -14.48 6.63 -4.98
N ARG A 72 -13.70 7.68 -4.81
CA ARG A 72 -12.50 7.66 -3.97
C ARG A 72 -12.89 8.02 -2.53
N ARG A 73 -12.96 7.02 -1.63
CA ARG A 73 -13.04 7.28 -0.20
C ARG A 73 -11.62 7.43 0.35
N GLN A 74 -11.31 8.59 0.89
CA GLN A 74 -10.05 8.83 1.56
C GLN A 74 -10.21 8.58 3.07
N ASP A 75 -9.24 7.90 3.66
CA ASP A 75 -9.16 7.64 5.09
C ASP A 75 -7.94 8.35 5.72
N ILE A 76 -6.84 8.46 4.95
CA ILE A 76 -5.64 9.23 5.31
C ILE A 76 -5.23 10.10 4.12
N PHE A 77 -4.87 11.35 4.41
CA PHE A 77 -4.31 12.31 3.44
C PHE A 77 -3.28 13.17 4.15
N ILE A 78 -2.01 13.01 3.79
CA ILE A 78 -0.87 13.69 4.41
C ILE A 78 0.11 14.16 3.36
N ALA A 79 0.92 15.16 3.69
CA ALA A 79 2.01 15.64 2.85
C ALA A 79 3.31 15.75 3.65
N GLY A 80 4.44 15.73 2.97
CA GLY A 80 5.73 15.89 3.63
C GLY A 80 6.90 15.98 2.68
N THR A 81 8.05 16.32 3.25
CA THR A 81 9.34 16.26 2.57
C THR A 81 9.92 14.86 2.71
N ASN A 82 10.22 14.24 1.60
CA ASN A 82 10.84 12.91 1.55
C ASN A 82 12.24 12.93 2.20
N GLU A 83 12.45 12.10 3.19
CA GLU A 83 13.71 11.99 3.92
C GLU A 83 14.87 11.47 3.05
N ILE A 84 14.57 10.86 1.89
CA ILE A 84 15.55 10.22 1.01
C ILE A 84 16.22 11.24 0.05
N ASP A 85 15.41 12.13 -0.56
CA ASP A 85 15.86 13.03 -1.63
C ASP A 85 15.37 14.48 -1.49
N ASN A 86 14.72 14.82 -0.39
CA ASN A 86 14.13 16.13 -0.09
C ASN A 86 13.02 16.57 -1.05
N SER A 87 12.47 15.68 -1.87
CA SER A 87 11.31 15.99 -2.72
C SER A 87 10.01 16.09 -1.89
N GLU A 88 9.03 16.85 -2.40
CA GLU A 88 7.72 16.96 -1.75
C GLU A 88 6.77 15.90 -2.25
N TRP A 89 6.11 15.21 -1.31
CA TRP A 89 5.14 14.15 -1.59
C TRP A 89 3.84 14.36 -0.84
N VAL A 90 2.77 13.96 -1.50
CA VAL A 90 1.43 13.86 -0.91
C VAL A 90 0.99 12.40 -1.00
N MET A 91 0.59 11.83 0.13
CA MET A 91 0.07 10.46 0.20
C MET A 91 -1.41 10.48 0.54
N SER A 92 -2.18 9.65 -0.16
CA SER A 92 -3.57 9.34 0.15
C SER A 92 -3.76 7.84 0.27
N MET A 93 -4.46 7.41 1.30
CA MET A 93 -4.86 6.02 1.50
C MET A 93 -6.37 5.94 1.76
N GLY A 94 -6.98 4.86 1.30
CA GLY A 94 -8.40 4.61 1.46
C GLY A 94 -8.89 3.53 0.50
N HIS A 95 -10.07 3.74 -0.09
CA HIS A 95 -10.70 2.76 -0.97
C HIS A 95 -11.25 3.39 -2.24
N PHE A 96 -11.08 2.72 -3.38
CA PHE A 96 -11.91 2.92 -4.56
C PHE A 96 -13.15 2.04 -4.39
N MET A 97 -14.32 2.66 -4.24
CA MET A 97 -15.58 1.97 -3.96
C MET A 97 -16.50 2.07 -5.18
N GLY A 98 -17.03 0.95 -5.64
CA GLY A 98 -17.95 0.93 -6.78
C GLY A 98 -18.64 -0.41 -6.95
N LEU A 99 -19.64 -0.45 -7.82
CA LEU A 99 -20.29 -1.70 -8.21
C LEU A 99 -19.41 -2.42 -9.23
N PHE A 100 -19.04 -3.65 -8.95
CA PHE A 100 -18.23 -4.48 -9.84
C PHE A 100 -19.09 -5.06 -10.98
N ASP A 101 -19.33 -4.26 -12.01
CA ASP A 101 -20.29 -4.54 -13.09
C ASP A 101 -19.66 -5.15 -14.34
N LYS A 102 -18.34 -5.04 -14.51
CA LYS A 102 -17.62 -5.63 -15.66
C LYS A 102 -16.33 -6.29 -15.19
N ASP A 103 -15.92 -7.35 -15.87
CA ASP A 103 -14.70 -8.11 -15.58
C ASP A 103 -13.47 -7.20 -15.52
N TRP A 104 -12.58 -7.46 -14.57
CA TRP A 104 -11.31 -6.77 -14.41
C TRP A 104 -10.19 -7.74 -14.06
N LEU A 105 -9.06 -7.63 -14.73
CA LEU A 105 -7.89 -8.51 -14.56
C LEU A 105 -8.21 -10.02 -14.70
N GLY A 106 -9.21 -10.39 -15.50
CA GLY A 106 -9.67 -11.76 -15.62
C GLY A 106 -10.60 -12.25 -14.52
N ILE A 107 -10.88 -11.40 -13.51
CA ILE A 107 -11.82 -11.67 -12.44
C ILE A 107 -13.23 -11.35 -12.91
N LYS A 108 -14.16 -12.32 -12.76
CA LYS A 108 -15.56 -12.13 -13.19
C LYS A 108 -16.30 -11.17 -12.27
N HIS A 109 -17.07 -10.28 -12.87
CA HIS A 109 -17.89 -9.31 -12.15
C HIS A 109 -18.99 -9.97 -11.31
N THR A 110 -19.27 -9.38 -10.16
CA THR A 110 -20.24 -9.91 -9.20
C THR A 110 -21.51 -9.08 -9.08
N ARG A 111 -21.52 -7.86 -9.64
CA ARG A 111 -22.57 -6.83 -9.45
C ARG A 111 -22.79 -6.46 -7.99
N LYS A 112 -21.76 -6.66 -7.16
CA LYS A 112 -21.74 -6.27 -5.74
C LYS A 112 -20.82 -5.09 -5.56
N MET A 113 -21.02 -4.36 -4.45
CA MET A 113 -20.07 -3.33 -4.03
C MET A 113 -18.73 -3.97 -3.73
N ILE A 114 -17.67 -3.37 -4.25
CA ILE A 114 -16.28 -3.67 -3.90
C ILE A 114 -15.61 -2.41 -3.39
N SER A 115 -14.80 -2.58 -2.36
CA SER A 115 -13.92 -1.55 -1.79
C SER A 115 -12.48 -1.96 -2.05
N LEU A 116 -11.90 -1.50 -3.18
CA LEU A 116 -10.50 -1.75 -3.52
C LEU A 116 -9.60 -0.83 -2.69
N ARG A 117 -8.91 -1.38 -1.71
CA ARG A 117 -7.97 -0.63 -0.85
C ARG A 117 -6.80 -0.09 -1.69
N TYR A 118 -6.41 1.16 -1.44
CA TYR A 118 -5.28 1.80 -2.13
C TYR A 118 -4.41 2.62 -1.17
N ALA A 119 -3.15 2.80 -1.58
CA ALA A 119 -2.26 3.85 -1.10
C ALA A 119 -1.59 4.49 -2.31
N GLU A 120 -1.74 5.80 -2.48
CA GLU A 120 -1.23 6.58 -3.61
C GLU A 120 -0.31 7.68 -3.13
N PHE A 121 0.92 7.65 -3.60
CA PHE A 121 1.99 8.62 -3.30
C PHE A 121 2.25 9.46 -4.54
N ASN A 122 2.14 10.77 -4.43
CA ASN A 122 2.32 11.70 -5.53
C ASN A 122 3.45 12.69 -5.22
N CYS A 123 4.55 12.63 -5.97
CA CYS A 123 5.62 13.59 -5.92
C CYS A 123 5.23 14.85 -6.70
N VAL A 124 5.20 16.00 -6.04
CA VAL A 124 4.82 17.26 -6.66
C VAL A 124 6.06 18.10 -6.96
N GLN A 125 6.18 18.57 -8.19
CA GLN A 125 7.26 19.44 -8.66
C GLN A 125 6.67 20.48 -9.63
N ASP A 126 7.02 21.74 -9.46
CA ASP A 126 6.60 22.85 -10.33
C ASP A 126 5.07 22.91 -10.53
N GLY A 127 4.29 22.64 -9.47
CA GLY A 127 2.83 22.68 -9.50
C GLY A 127 2.16 21.53 -10.27
N LYS A 128 2.90 20.45 -10.56
CA LYS A 128 2.42 19.24 -11.22
C LYS A 128 2.92 17.98 -10.54
N ILE A 129 2.25 16.86 -10.79
CA ILE A 129 2.68 15.55 -10.31
C ILE A 129 3.75 15.01 -11.27
N ALA A 130 4.96 14.76 -10.76
CA ALA A 130 6.09 14.24 -11.52
C ALA A 130 6.19 12.71 -11.45
N LYS A 131 5.90 12.13 -10.28
CA LYS A 131 5.97 10.69 -10.04
C LYS A 131 4.79 10.26 -9.21
N THR A 132 4.29 9.04 -9.47
CA THR A 132 3.28 8.40 -8.63
C THR A 132 3.69 6.97 -8.28
N GLY A 133 3.51 6.57 -7.01
CA GLY A 133 3.47 5.19 -6.57
C GLY A 133 2.05 4.82 -6.17
N LEU A 134 1.39 3.91 -6.88
CA LEU A 134 0.04 3.46 -6.58
C LEU A 134 0.01 1.98 -6.24
N PHE A 135 -0.35 1.69 -5.02
CA PHE A 135 -0.56 0.34 -4.52
C PHE A 135 -2.05 0.07 -4.34
N VAL A 136 -2.51 -1.08 -4.81
CA VAL A 136 -3.87 -1.55 -4.60
C VAL A 136 -3.86 -3.02 -4.14
N ASP A 137 -4.81 -3.39 -3.27
CA ASP A 137 -4.93 -4.74 -2.74
C ASP A 137 -5.69 -5.65 -3.71
N ILE A 138 -4.97 -6.20 -4.70
CA ILE A 138 -5.55 -7.09 -5.72
C ILE A 138 -6.10 -8.38 -5.09
N ILE A 139 -5.41 -8.96 -4.11
CA ILE A 139 -5.90 -10.18 -3.45
C ILE A 139 -7.16 -9.88 -2.64
N GLY A 140 -7.19 -8.74 -1.95
CA GLY A 140 -8.39 -8.29 -1.26
C GLY A 140 -9.58 -8.05 -2.20
N PHE A 141 -9.32 -7.52 -3.41
CA PHE A 141 -10.33 -7.42 -4.46
C PHE A 141 -10.85 -8.80 -4.87
N MET A 142 -9.95 -9.77 -5.10
CA MET A 142 -10.31 -11.14 -5.45
C MET A 142 -11.18 -11.80 -4.38
N ILE A 143 -10.81 -11.65 -3.10
CA ILE A 143 -11.58 -12.19 -1.96
C ILE A 143 -12.99 -11.60 -1.94
N GLN A 144 -13.15 -10.29 -2.10
CA GLN A 144 -14.47 -9.63 -2.17
C GLN A 144 -15.29 -10.08 -3.39
N ALA A 145 -14.63 -10.45 -4.48
CA ALA A 145 -15.25 -11.03 -5.67
C ALA A 145 -15.59 -12.53 -5.52
N GLY A 146 -15.29 -13.14 -4.36
CA GLY A 146 -15.54 -14.57 -4.09
C GLY A 146 -14.45 -15.50 -4.62
N VAL A 147 -13.29 -14.97 -4.98
CA VAL A 147 -12.14 -15.74 -5.47
C VAL A 147 -11.06 -15.76 -4.38
N ASN A 148 -10.72 -16.94 -3.89
CA ASN A 148 -9.64 -17.13 -2.92
C ASN A 148 -8.41 -17.71 -3.64
N PRO A 149 -7.46 -16.87 -4.07
CA PRO A 149 -6.32 -17.33 -4.87
C PRO A 149 -5.24 -18.05 -4.05
N LEU A 150 -5.31 -17.92 -2.72
CA LEU A 150 -4.34 -18.44 -1.75
C LEU A 150 -5.01 -19.37 -0.73
N PRO A 151 -4.23 -20.18 0.01
CA PRO A 151 -4.72 -20.87 1.20
C PRO A 151 -5.33 -19.92 2.23
N PRO A 152 -6.11 -20.42 3.22
CA PRO A 152 -6.67 -19.58 4.27
C PRO A 152 -5.61 -18.73 4.95
N GLN A 153 -5.86 -17.44 5.07
CA GLN A 153 -4.95 -16.50 5.71
C GLN A 153 -4.99 -16.60 7.24
N THR A 154 -3.92 -16.17 7.90
CA THR A 154 -3.78 -16.22 9.36
C THR A 154 -4.54 -15.12 10.07
N GLY A 155 -4.63 -13.92 9.47
CA GLY A 155 -5.35 -12.77 10.00
C GLY A 155 -6.78 -12.67 9.48
N SER A 156 -7.55 -11.72 10.01
CA SER A 156 -8.90 -11.42 9.55
C SER A 156 -8.89 -10.53 8.31
N TYR A 157 -9.77 -10.79 7.34
CA TYR A 157 -9.97 -9.91 6.19
C TYR A 157 -11.38 -9.32 6.19
N PHE A 158 -11.46 -8.01 6.08
CA PHE A 158 -12.68 -7.21 5.98
C PHE A 158 -12.34 -5.89 5.29
N VAL A 159 -13.30 -5.02 5.05
CA VAL A 159 -13.02 -3.66 4.58
C VAL A 159 -12.42 -2.87 5.74
N TYR A 160 -11.11 -2.64 5.70
CA TYR A 160 -10.41 -2.01 6.80
C TYR A 160 -10.83 -0.56 6.98
N PRO A 161 -11.05 -0.12 8.23
CA PRO A 161 -11.37 1.27 8.53
C PRO A 161 -10.14 2.17 8.35
N GLY A 162 -10.38 3.47 8.25
CA GLY A 162 -9.39 4.49 8.53
C GLY A 162 -9.00 4.55 10.00
N PRO A 163 -8.20 5.58 10.41
CA PRO A 163 -7.77 5.73 11.79
C PRO A 163 -8.94 5.73 12.77
N ILE A 164 -8.78 5.05 13.90
CA ILE A 164 -9.82 4.93 14.92
C ILE A 164 -10.30 6.29 15.46
N ASP A 165 -9.42 7.26 15.51
CA ASP A 165 -9.72 8.62 15.98
C ASP A 165 -10.29 9.53 14.87
N HIS A 166 -10.52 9.02 13.66
CA HIS A 166 -11.06 9.73 12.48
C HIS A 166 -10.30 11.02 12.12
N ASN A 167 -9.00 11.07 12.35
CA ASN A 167 -8.14 12.25 12.25
C ASN A 167 -7.10 12.16 11.12
N GLY A 168 -7.28 11.26 10.15
CA GLY A 168 -6.29 11.00 9.09
C GLY A 168 -6.32 11.97 7.90
N LEU A 169 -7.33 12.84 7.78
CA LEU A 169 -7.48 13.76 6.65
C LEU A 169 -6.85 15.13 6.98
N LEU A 170 -5.54 15.25 6.83
CA LEU A 170 -4.81 16.48 7.11
C LEU A 170 -4.83 17.39 5.86
N PHE A 171 -5.99 17.97 5.54
CA PHE A 171 -6.12 18.92 4.43
C PHE A 171 -5.39 20.22 4.69
N GLU A 172 -5.34 20.66 5.95
CA GLU A 172 -4.46 21.74 6.41
C GLU A 172 -3.15 21.14 6.92
N ASP A 173 -2.07 21.93 6.96
CA ASP A 173 -0.78 21.47 7.46
C ASP A 173 -0.87 21.23 8.98
N ALA A 174 -0.39 20.07 9.41
CA ALA A 174 -0.28 19.74 10.82
C ALA A 174 0.98 20.34 11.45
N ASP A 175 1.09 20.26 12.78
CA ASP A 175 2.26 20.69 13.53
C ASP A 175 3.52 19.91 13.07
N GLU A 176 4.54 20.63 12.60
CA GLU A 176 5.81 20.05 12.15
C GLU A 176 6.52 19.28 13.27
N VAL A 177 6.41 19.73 14.52
CA VAL A 177 7.04 19.08 15.68
C VAL A 177 6.46 17.67 15.88
N GLU A 178 5.15 17.51 15.69
CA GLU A 178 4.51 16.20 15.78
C GLU A 178 4.92 15.29 14.62
N GLY A 179 5.07 15.82 13.41
CA GLY A 179 5.58 15.08 12.25
C GLY A 179 6.99 14.55 12.49
N VAL A 180 7.89 15.39 13.01
CA VAL A 180 9.27 14.99 13.36
C VAL A 180 9.28 13.88 14.41
N LYS A 181 8.46 13.99 15.47
CA LYS A 181 8.34 12.93 16.50
C LYS A 181 7.83 11.62 15.91
N THR A 182 6.84 11.68 15.03
CA THR A 182 6.26 10.51 14.40
C THR A 182 7.28 9.80 13.50
N LEU A 183 8.00 10.56 12.68
CA LEU A 183 9.03 10.01 11.80
C LEU A 183 10.18 9.39 12.59
N ALA A 184 10.63 10.06 13.66
CA ALA A 184 11.67 9.53 14.53
C ALA A 184 11.27 8.20 15.21
N LEU A 185 10.00 8.08 15.64
CA LEU A 185 9.48 6.84 16.21
C LEU A 185 9.42 5.70 15.18
N VAL A 186 8.99 6.00 13.94
CA VAL A 186 8.96 5.01 12.85
C VAL A 186 10.38 4.58 12.47
N ASN A 187 11.32 5.53 12.35
CA ASN A 187 12.73 5.22 12.06
C ASN A 187 13.32 4.31 13.14
N LYS A 188 13.12 4.67 14.42
CA LYS A 188 13.55 3.82 15.54
C LYS A 188 12.97 2.41 15.48
N MET A 189 11.68 2.28 15.16
CA MET A 189 11.03 0.98 15.01
C MET A 189 11.65 0.16 13.87
N VAL A 190 11.97 0.79 12.75
CA VAL A 190 12.65 0.13 11.60
C VAL A 190 14.05 -0.34 12.00
N ASP A 191 14.79 0.48 12.75
CA ASP A 191 16.13 0.13 13.25
C ASP A 191 16.07 -1.04 14.24
N ASP A 192 15.16 -0.99 15.24
CA ASP A 192 14.95 -2.08 16.21
C ASP A 192 14.59 -3.42 15.49
N LEU A 193 13.79 -3.38 14.42
CA LEU A 193 13.46 -4.57 13.62
C LEU A 193 14.65 -5.05 12.76
N SER A 194 15.47 -4.14 12.26
CA SER A 194 16.67 -4.48 11.50
C SER A 194 17.69 -5.18 12.37
N GLU A 195 18.00 -4.64 13.55
CA GLU A 195 18.85 -5.29 14.54
C GLU A 195 18.34 -6.69 14.92
N LEU A 196 17.03 -6.83 15.12
CA LEU A 196 16.40 -8.11 15.39
C LEU A 196 16.56 -9.09 14.21
N ASN A 197 16.45 -8.63 12.97
CA ASN A 197 16.58 -9.47 11.77
C ASN A 197 18.03 -9.94 11.54
N GLU A 198 19.02 -9.14 11.92
CA GLU A 198 20.44 -9.49 11.87
C GLU A 198 20.85 -10.42 13.03
N SER A 199 20.11 -10.38 14.14
CA SER A 199 20.35 -11.28 15.25
C SER A 199 19.95 -12.72 14.90
N ALA A 200 20.71 -13.71 15.41
CA ALA A 200 20.35 -15.12 15.30
C ALA A 200 19.15 -15.51 16.20
N ALA A 201 18.52 -14.56 16.86
CA ALA A 201 17.41 -14.81 17.78
C ALA A 201 16.21 -15.41 17.06
N MET A 202 15.77 -16.57 17.52
CA MET A 202 14.52 -17.20 17.08
C MET A 202 13.33 -16.41 17.64
N GLY A 203 12.44 -16.00 16.76
CA GLY A 203 11.23 -15.26 17.13
C GLY A 203 11.45 -13.75 17.27
N CYS A 204 10.41 -13.05 17.65
CA CYS A 204 10.41 -11.61 17.93
C CYS A 204 9.85 -11.39 19.35
N PRO A 205 10.70 -11.17 20.37
CA PRO A 205 10.21 -10.94 21.72
C PRO A 205 9.24 -9.75 21.79
N PRO A 206 8.11 -9.88 22.51
CA PRO A 206 7.12 -8.79 22.63
C PRO A 206 7.73 -7.46 23.09
N GLU A 207 8.72 -7.53 23.95
CA GLU A 207 9.41 -6.38 24.55
C GLU A 207 10.11 -5.51 23.51
N ILE A 208 10.54 -6.09 22.38
CA ILE A 208 11.14 -5.31 21.27
C ILE A 208 10.06 -4.49 20.56
N LEU A 209 8.91 -5.10 20.30
CA LEU A 209 7.79 -4.39 19.69
C LEU A 209 7.20 -3.34 20.65
N GLU A 210 7.09 -3.64 21.95
CA GLU A 210 6.59 -2.71 22.98
C GLU A 210 7.43 -1.43 23.12
N LYS A 211 8.67 -1.40 22.62
CA LYS A 211 9.48 -0.17 22.57
C LYS A 211 8.80 0.92 21.72
N SER A 212 8.17 0.55 20.61
CA SER A 212 7.59 1.48 19.63
C SER A 212 6.09 1.33 19.46
N TRP A 213 5.51 0.17 19.77
CA TRP A 213 4.10 -0.15 19.55
C TRP A 213 3.27 -0.10 20.84
N ALA A 214 2.02 0.32 20.71
CA ALA A 214 1.00 0.13 21.75
C ALA A 214 0.66 -1.36 21.88
N LYS A 215 0.34 -1.82 23.12
CA LYS A 215 0.03 -3.23 23.38
C LYS A 215 -1.21 -3.72 22.63
N ASP A 216 -2.18 -2.84 22.44
CA ASP A 216 -3.42 -3.05 21.72
C ASP A 216 -3.40 -2.56 20.28
N MET A 217 -2.20 -2.48 19.68
CA MET A 217 -1.99 -2.06 18.31
C MET A 217 -2.81 -2.87 17.32
N ILE A 218 -3.10 -2.27 16.17
CA ILE A 218 -3.76 -2.95 15.06
C ILE A 218 -2.85 -2.90 13.82
N TRP A 219 -2.64 -4.06 13.23
CA TRP A 219 -1.91 -4.22 11.98
C TRP A 219 -2.87 -4.67 10.87
N TYR A 220 -3.11 -3.82 9.90
CA TYR A 220 -3.99 -4.08 8.76
C TYR A 220 -3.18 -4.57 7.57
N GLY A 221 -2.88 -5.86 7.52
CA GLY A 221 -2.12 -6.49 6.44
C GLY A 221 -2.91 -6.61 5.13
N PRO A 222 -2.23 -6.91 4.01
CA PRO A 222 -2.90 -7.10 2.72
C PRO A 222 -3.74 -8.38 2.68
N GLY A 223 -4.59 -8.50 1.67
CA GLY A 223 -5.26 -9.75 1.34
C GLY A 223 -4.25 -10.89 1.19
N GLY A 224 -4.57 -12.08 1.73
CA GLY A 224 -3.68 -13.23 1.84
C GLY A 224 -2.94 -13.32 3.18
N ILE A 225 -2.80 -12.22 3.93
CA ILE A 225 -2.26 -12.21 5.31
C ILE A 225 -3.37 -11.83 6.29
N GLY A 226 -4.07 -10.71 6.07
CA GLY A 226 -5.16 -10.24 6.91
C GLY A 226 -4.71 -9.39 8.08
N ALA A 227 -5.66 -8.90 8.88
CA ALA A 227 -5.43 -8.04 10.03
C ALA A 227 -5.12 -8.82 11.30
N SER A 228 -4.29 -8.22 12.16
CA SER A 228 -3.94 -8.72 13.48
C SER A 228 -4.16 -7.63 14.53
N TYR A 229 -4.65 -8.03 15.68
CA TYR A 229 -4.92 -7.16 16.82
C TYR A 229 -4.01 -7.56 17.98
N THR A 230 -3.44 -6.59 18.68
CA THR A 230 -2.46 -6.75 19.75
C THR A 230 -1.11 -7.29 19.31
N ILE A 231 -0.07 -6.97 20.07
CA ILE A 231 1.30 -7.44 19.77
C ILE A 231 1.39 -8.98 19.71
N PRO A 232 0.84 -9.76 20.65
CA PRO A 232 0.94 -11.21 20.57
C PRO A 232 0.31 -11.81 19.32
N ARG A 233 -0.85 -11.30 18.89
CA ARG A 233 -1.51 -11.79 17.65
C ARG A 233 -0.76 -11.35 16.41
N TYR A 234 -0.25 -10.14 16.37
CA TYR A 234 0.60 -9.67 15.28
C TYR A 234 1.86 -10.54 15.12
N GLN A 235 2.49 -10.92 16.24
CA GLN A 235 3.62 -11.83 16.21
C GLN A 235 3.25 -13.20 15.65
N GLU A 236 2.19 -13.81 16.15
CA GLU A 236 1.75 -15.14 15.76
C GLU A 236 1.29 -15.19 14.29
N GLN A 237 0.51 -14.20 13.85
CA GLN A 237 -0.15 -14.20 12.56
C GLN A 237 0.69 -13.64 11.42
N HIS A 238 1.66 -12.78 11.72
CA HIS A 238 2.48 -12.13 10.70
C HIS A 238 3.99 -12.22 10.97
N GLN A 239 4.47 -11.75 12.12
CA GLN A 239 5.92 -11.62 12.37
C GLN A 239 6.64 -12.97 12.31
N LEU A 240 6.15 -13.98 13.01
CA LEU A 240 6.76 -15.30 13.03
C LEU A 240 6.71 -15.99 11.66
N PRO A 241 5.58 -16.03 10.94
CA PRO A 241 5.55 -16.54 9.56
C PRO A 241 6.51 -15.82 8.62
N PHE A 242 6.60 -14.49 8.71
CA PHE A 242 7.49 -13.69 7.88
C PHE A 242 8.98 -13.96 8.21
N ARG A 243 9.32 -14.07 9.48
CA ARG A 243 10.70 -14.30 9.92
C ARG A 243 11.18 -15.72 9.63
N ASN A 244 10.34 -16.71 9.93
CA ASN A 244 10.74 -18.12 9.90
C ASN A 244 10.62 -18.74 8.50
N ASN A 245 9.71 -18.22 7.67
CA ASN A 245 9.37 -18.85 6.40
C ASN A 245 9.95 -18.11 5.18
N LEU A 246 10.72 -17.05 5.40
CA LEU A 246 11.47 -16.33 4.38
C LEU A 246 12.95 -16.25 4.76
N LYS A 247 13.84 -16.76 3.90
CA LYS A 247 15.30 -16.73 4.07
C LYS A 247 15.97 -15.69 3.17
N GLY A 248 17.22 -15.35 3.44
CA GLY A 248 18.03 -14.45 2.60
C GLY A 248 17.40 -13.07 2.40
N LYS A 249 16.73 -12.56 3.45
CA LYS A 249 16.09 -11.24 3.42
C LYS A 249 17.13 -10.15 3.24
N THR A 250 16.91 -9.28 2.27
CA THR A 250 17.70 -8.08 2.03
C THR A 250 16.77 -6.88 2.02
N PHE A 251 17.02 -5.90 2.86
CA PHE A 251 16.35 -4.61 2.82
C PHE A 251 16.99 -3.74 1.73
N ASN A 252 16.18 -3.30 0.76
CA ASN A 252 16.64 -2.52 -0.38
C ASN A 252 16.39 -1.01 -0.23
N GLY A 253 15.73 -0.60 0.86
CA GLY A 253 15.43 0.79 1.16
C GLY A 253 14.04 1.25 0.73
N HIS A 254 13.84 2.55 0.85
CA HIS A 254 12.58 3.23 0.49
C HIS A 254 12.80 4.18 -0.68
N VAL A 255 11.77 4.36 -1.51
CA VAL A 255 11.69 5.40 -2.53
C VAL A 255 11.21 6.70 -1.91
N CYS A 256 10.28 6.59 -0.97
CA CYS A 256 9.67 7.72 -0.31
C CYS A 256 9.41 7.38 1.16
N ARG A 257 9.77 8.31 2.08
CA ARG A 257 9.50 8.21 3.51
C ARG A 257 9.35 9.60 4.10
N PHE A 258 8.20 9.87 4.72
CA PHE A 258 7.90 11.15 5.37
C PHE A 258 6.81 11.00 6.43
N ALA A 259 6.59 12.08 7.17
CA ALA A 259 5.51 12.18 8.16
C ALA A 259 4.85 13.55 8.15
N GLU A 260 3.60 13.60 8.57
CA GLU A 260 2.86 14.82 8.90
C GLU A 260 1.98 14.57 10.13
N GLY A 261 2.08 15.44 11.13
CA GLY A 261 1.36 15.27 12.38
C GLY A 261 1.62 13.88 13.00
N ASN A 262 0.57 13.16 13.30
CA ASN A 262 0.64 11.83 13.92
C ASN A 262 0.73 10.68 12.92
N PHE A 263 0.92 10.97 11.64
CA PHE A 263 0.99 9.97 10.58
C PHE A 263 2.37 9.95 9.95
N ALA A 264 2.85 8.75 9.60
CA ALA A 264 4.05 8.56 8.81
C ALA A 264 3.81 7.48 7.75
N CYS A 265 4.54 7.54 6.66
CA CYS A 265 4.42 6.56 5.59
C CYS A 265 5.72 6.36 4.85
N PHE A 266 5.83 5.19 4.24
CA PHE A 266 6.88 4.92 3.26
C PHE A 266 6.43 3.89 2.22
N PHE A 267 7.15 3.85 1.09
CA PHE A 267 7.10 2.72 0.19
C PHE A 267 8.49 2.41 -0.38
N GLY A 268 8.73 1.12 -0.68
CA GLY A 268 9.94 0.63 -1.32
C GLY A 268 9.64 -0.04 -2.66
N TRP A 269 10.60 0.03 -3.60
CA TRP A 269 10.42 -0.50 -4.95
C TRP A 269 11.74 -1.07 -5.54
N PRO A 270 12.10 -2.32 -5.18
CA PRO A 270 11.52 -3.13 -4.11
C PRO A 270 11.94 -2.63 -2.73
N ASN A 271 11.14 -2.94 -1.72
CA ASN A 271 11.47 -2.70 -0.32
C ASN A 271 12.35 -3.83 0.23
N LEU A 272 11.97 -5.06 -0.07
CA LEU A 272 12.62 -6.29 0.39
C LEU A 272 12.86 -7.24 -0.78
N THR A 273 13.90 -8.07 -0.63
CA THR A 273 14.14 -9.24 -1.48
C THR A 273 14.33 -10.46 -0.57
N ASN A 274 13.75 -11.60 -0.90
CA ASN A 274 13.80 -12.81 -0.08
C ASN A 274 13.52 -14.09 -0.88
N VAL A 275 13.70 -15.24 -0.22
CA VAL A 275 13.41 -16.58 -0.77
C VAL A 275 12.46 -17.31 0.19
N PRO A 276 11.32 -17.87 -0.28
CA PRO A 276 10.41 -18.63 0.58
C PRO A 276 11.04 -19.97 1.01
N CYS A 277 10.90 -20.30 2.31
CA CYS A 277 11.34 -21.60 2.85
C CYS A 277 10.20 -22.61 3.05
N GLY A 278 8.96 -22.19 2.78
CA GLY A 278 7.74 -22.95 3.04
C GLY A 278 6.98 -22.43 4.25
N GLY A 279 5.63 -22.39 4.13
CA GLY A 279 4.71 -21.92 5.16
C GLY A 279 4.28 -20.46 5.05
N PHE A 280 5.05 -19.59 4.40
CA PHE A 280 4.58 -18.22 4.14
C PHE A 280 3.39 -18.23 3.18
N LEU A 281 2.30 -17.55 3.53
CA LEU A 281 1.00 -17.60 2.85
C LEU A 281 0.40 -19.04 2.73
N GLY A 282 0.82 -19.99 3.57
CA GLY A 282 0.41 -21.38 3.48
C GLY A 282 0.95 -22.12 2.25
N LEU A 283 1.96 -21.57 1.57
CA LEU A 283 2.54 -22.10 0.34
C LEU A 283 3.83 -22.87 0.60
N PRO A 284 4.21 -23.82 -0.28
CA PRO A 284 5.50 -24.52 -0.18
C PRO A 284 6.67 -23.54 -0.39
N GLY A 285 7.87 -23.97 0.01
CA GLY A 285 9.10 -23.25 -0.23
C GLY A 285 9.54 -23.30 -1.69
N GLY A 286 10.53 -22.47 -2.02
CA GLY A 286 11.15 -22.38 -3.33
C GLY A 286 12.61 -21.93 -3.22
N GLU A 287 13.27 -21.80 -4.35
CA GLU A 287 14.67 -21.38 -4.43
C GLU A 287 14.82 -20.00 -5.14
N VAL A 288 13.72 -19.43 -5.64
CA VAL A 288 13.76 -18.17 -6.38
C VAL A 288 13.80 -17.01 -5.42
N LYS A 289 14.82 -16.16 -5.55
CA LYS A 289 14.91 -14.87 -4.87
C LYS A 289 13.95 -13.90 -5.54
N ALA A 290 13.01 -13.37 -4.79
CA ALA A 290 11.92 -12.54 -5.29
C ALA A 290 11.81 -11.21 -4.55
N ASP A 291 11.45 -10.17 -5.26
CA ASP A 291 11.28 -8.80 -4.80
C ASP A 291 9.88 -8.57 -4.25
N MET A 292 9.81 -7.88 -3.10
CA MET A 292 8.56 -7.38 -2.52
C MET A 292 8.53 -5.86 -2.58
N GLN A 293 7.52 -5.31 -3.24
CA GLN A 293 7.17 -3.90 -3.14
C GLN A 293 6.21 -3.73 -1.96
N VAL A 294 6.51 -2.82 -1.06
CA VAL A 294 5.78 -2.65 0.20
C VAL A 294 5.45 -1.19 0.43
N VAL A 295 4.25 -0.96 0.98
CA VAL A 295 3.80 0.30 1.58
C VAL A 295 3.48 0.06 3.03
N ASP A 296 3.90 0.98 3.86
CA ASP A 296 3.49 1.09 5.26
C ASP A 296 2.98 2.49 5.56
N VAL A 297 1.84 2.58 6.23
CA VAL A 297 1.27 3.82 6.74
C VAL A 297 1.00 3.62 8.23
N TYR A 298 1.49 4.54 9.05
CA TYR A 298 1.44 4.44 10.51
C TYR A 298 0.63 5.58 11.11
N TYR A 299 -0.09 5.26 12.17
CA TYR A 299 -0.70 6.23 13.08
C TYR A 299 -0.06 6.12 14.45
N ARG A 300 0.46 7.25 14.95
CA ARG A 300 1.01 7.41 16.30
C ARG A 300 -0.02 8.03 17.23
N LYS A 301 -0.22 7.42 18.41
CA LYS A 301 -1.02 7.97 19.48
C LYS A 301 -0.15 8.11 20.74
N GLY A 302 0.03 9.35 21.20
CA GLY A 302 1.00 9.65 22.26
C GLY A 302 2.44 9.34 21.81
N ASP A 303 3.11 8.44 22.50
CA ASP A 303 4.49 8.02 22.26
C ASP A 303 4.61 6.64 21.59
N LYS A 304 3.49 6.06 21.11
CA LYS A 304 3.42 4.72 20.51
C LYS A 304 2.74 4.72 19.14
N LEU A 305 3.15 3.78 18.29
CA LEU A 305 2.43 3.43 17.07
C LEU A 305 1.21 2.60 17.45
N GLN A 306 0.03 3.06 17.04
CA GLN A 306 -1.26 2.46 17.39
C GLN A 306 -1.82 1.62 16.26
N GLU A 307 -1.75 2.11 15.03
CA GLU A 307 -2.29 1.46 13.85
C GLU A 307 -1.28 1.49 12.70
N ASN A 308 -1.28 0.43 11.92
CA ASN A 308 -0.44 0.32 10.72
C ASN A 308 -1.24 -0.32 9.57
N TRP A 309 -1.28 0.34 8.44
CA TRP A 309 -1.86 -0.17 7.19
C TRP A 309 -0.75 -0.55 6.23
N VAL A 310 -0.75 -1.81 5.80
CA VAL A 310 0.30 -2.38 4.94
C VAL A 310 -0.29 -2.88 3.64
N LEU A 311 0.37 -2.54 2.54
CA LEU A 311 0.13 -3.13 1.22
C LEU A 311 1.44 -3.77 0.72
N ILE A 312 1.34 -4.98 0.23
CA ILE A 312 2.45 -5.73 -0.36
C ILE A 312 2.02 -6.20 -1.75
N ASP A 313 2.86 -6.01 -2.75
CA ASP A 313 2.62 -6.57 -4.09
C ASP A 313 2.88 -8.09 -4.08
N ILE A 314 2.04 -8.81 -3.30
CA ILE A 314 2.09 -10.28 -3.20
C ILE A 314 1.89 -10.93 -4.57
N PRO A 315 0.98 -10.48 -5.45
CA PRO A 315 0.85 -11.05 -6.78
C PRO A 315 2.14 -11.02 -7.60
N TYR A 316 2.92 -9.94 -7.52
CA TYR A 316 4.21 -9.86 -8.19
C TYR A 316 5.26 -10.79 -7.58
N TRP A 317 5.34 -10.82 -6.24
CA TRP A 317 6.24 -11.70 -5.52
C TRP A 317 5.99 -13.19 -5.86
N LEU A 318 4.72 -13.60 -5.95
CA LEU A 318 4.33 -14.95 -6.37
C LEU A 318 4.65 -15.22 -7.84
N LYS A 319 4.40 -14.26 -8.72
CA LYS A 319 4.70 -14.40 -10.15
C LYS A 319 6.18 -14.64 -10.41
N GLN A 320 7.08 -13.94 -9.72
CA GLN A 320 8.52 -14.15 -9.82
C GLN A 320 8.92 -15.59 -9.46
N GLN A 321 8.13 -16.27 -8.64
CA GLN A 321 8.31 -17.65 -8.23
C GLN A 321 7.57 -18.67 -9.12
N GLY A 322 6.97 -18.21 -10.21
CA GLY A 322 6.25 -19.05 -11.16
C GLY A 322 4.76 -19.25 -10.86
N LEU A 323 4.20 -18.58 -9.82
CA LEU A 323 2.78 -18.64 -9.49
C LEU A 323 2.07 -17.34 -9.87
N ASP A 324 1.59 -17.26 -11.12
CA ASP A 324 0.74 -16.14 -11.56
C ASP A 324 -0.73 -16.39 -11.17
N ILE A 325 -1.16 -15.80 -10.07
CA ILE A 325 -2.53 -16.00 -9.53
C ILE A 325 -3.61 -15.38 -10.42
N LEU A 326 -3.29 -14.33 -11.19
CA LEU A 326 -4.26 -13.71 -12.12
C LEU A 326 -4.47 -14.58 -13.35
N GLU A 327 -3.41 -15.06 -13.98
CA GLU A 327 -3.52 -15.97 -15.13
C GLU A 327 -4.17 -17.31 -14.74
N ARG A 328 -3.84 -17.86 -13.56
CA ARG A 328 -4.52 -19.04 -13.03
C ARG A 328 -6.02 -18.82 -12.86
N THR A 329 -6.41 -17.69 -12.27
CA THR A 329 -7.83 -17.35 -12.09
C THR A 329 -8.54 -17.21 -13.43
N LYS A 330 -7.93 -16.50 -14.38
CA LYS A 330 -8.45 -16.33 -15.73
C LYS A 330 -8.63 -17.67 -16.45
N SER A 331 -7.68 -18.58 -16.34
CA SER A 331 -7.77 -19.92 -16.96
C SER A 331 -8.94 -20.75 -16.38
N ILE A 332 -9.20 -20.67 -15.08
CA ILE A 332 -10.32 -21.36 -14.44
C ILE A 332 -11.66 -20.81 -14.92
N PHE A 333 -11.80 -19.51 -15.06
CA PHE A 333 -13.06 -18.91 -15.52
C PHE A 333 -13.32 -19.06 -17.02
N ASN A 334 -12.31 -19.34 -17.82
CA ASN A 334 -12.42 -19.55 -19.25
C ASN A 334 -12.43 -21.04 -19.65
N ALA A 335 -12.32 -21.95 -18.69
CA ALA A 335 -12.45 -23.39 -18.89
C ALA A 335 -13.92 -23.81 -18.88
#